data_da2e5a5cca6839f0524dc2ab0b3524a3
#
_entry.id   da2e5a5cca6839f0524dc2ab0b3524a3
#
_cell.length_a   1.000
_cell.length_b   1.000
_cell.length_c   1.000
_cell.angle_alpha   90.00
_cell.angle_beta   90.00
_cell.angle_gamma   90.00
#
_symmetry.space_group_name_H-M   'P 1'
#
loop_
_entity.id
_entity.type
_entity.pdbx_description
1 polymer ?
#
loop_
_entity_poly.entity_id
_entity_poly.type
_entity_poly.pdbx_seq_one_letter_code
_entity_poly.pdbx_strand_id
1 'polypeptide(L)'
;MPADTRLYLHFEGRIKDGQFEEYRRFINEIRESASKAGSDFWCPGSDGTRIIHNEAFANEANFNRHMNEWVPTVGDRLEKVLEIDKINVSGPVSEEQKAILERFGATLEFYDNY
;
A
#
# COMPACT_ATOMS: atom_id res chain seq x y z
N MET A 1 -2.73 -29.27 -4.69
CA MET A 1 -1.87 -28.08 -4.85
C MET A 1 -2.09 -27.14 -3.69
N PRO A 2 -1.05 -26.71 -3.02
CA PRO A 2 -1.20 -25.69 -2.01
C PRO A 2 -1.66 -24.37 -2.67
N ALA A 3 -2.47 -23.60 -1.96
CA ALA A 3 -2.85 -22.29 -2.41
C ALA A 3 -1.63 -21.37 -2.47
N ASP A 4 -1.66 -20.37 -3.32
CA ASP A 4 -0.65 -19.34 -3.35
C ASP A 4 -0.75 -18.55 -2.04
N THR A 5 0.33 -18.49 -1.28
CA THR A 5 0.37 -17.82 0.03
C THR A 5 0.81 -16.36 -0.06
N ARG A 6 1.15 -15.88 -1.25
CA ARG A 6 1.57 -14.51 -1.44
C ARG A 6 0.38 -13.56 -1.34
N LEU A 7 0.67 -12.33 -0.91
CA LEU A 7 -0.32 -11.27 -0.90
C LEU A 7 0.14 -10.15 -1.83
N TYR A 8 -0.83 -9.51 -2.46
CA TYR A 8 -0.59 -8.37 -3.33
C TYR A 8 -1.48 -7.23 -2.87
N LEU A 9 -0.86 -6.08 -2.67
CA LEU A 9 -1.57 -4.86 -2.31
C LEU A 9 -1.46 -3.88 -3.48
N HIS A 10 -2.60 -3.42 -3.96
CA HIS A 10 -2.67 -2.40 -5.00
C HIS A 10 -3.48 -1.24 -4.47
N PHE A 11 -2.98 -0.02 -4.61
CA PHE A 11 -3.82 1.12 -4.36
C PHE A 11 -3.64 2.21 -5.41
N GLU A 12 -4.70 2.98 -5.61
CA GLU A 12 -4.75 4.09 -6.54
C GLU A 12 -5.20 5.33 -5.79
N GLY A 13 -4.64 6.46 -6.17
CA GLY A 13 -4.98 7.70 -5.53
C GLY A 13 -4.47 8.89 -6.32
N ARG A 14 -4.51 10.04 -5.67
CA ARG A 14 -4.09 11.30 -6.27
C ARG A 14 -3.21 12.05 -5.29
N ILE A 15 -2.20 12.73 -5.84
CA ILE A 15 -1.34 13.61 -5.05
C ILE A 15 -2.14 14.88 -4.75
N LYS A 16 -2.20 15.26 -3.49
CA LYS A 16 -2.90 16.48 -3.07
C LYS A 16 -2.20 17.72 -3.62
N ASP A 17 -2.94 18.77 -3.86
CA ASP A 17 -2.42 20.03 -4.39
C ASP A 17 -1.26 20.54 -3.56
N GLY A 18 -0.16 20.90 -4.24
CA GLY A 18 1.03 21.45 -3.59
C GLY A 18 1.90 20.42 -2.87
N GLN A 19 1.56 19.12 -2.92
CA GLN A 19 2.26 18.08 -2.17
C GLN A 19 3.18 17.20 -3.01
N PHE A 20 3.42 17.56 -4.27
CA PHE A 20 4.22 16.72 -5.18
C PHE A 20 5.65 16.49 -4.67
N GLU A 21 6.33 17.53 -4.20
CA GLU A 21 7.71 17.38 -3.71
C GLU A 21 7.79 16.58 -2.41
N GLU A 22 6.82 16.77 -1.51
CA GLU A 22 6.73 15.95 -0.29
C GLU A 22 6.45 14.50 -0.62
N TYR A 23 5.58 14.25 -1.61
CA TYR A 23 5.30 12.90 -2.09
C TYR A 23 6.57 12.23 -2.63
N ARG A 24 7.34 12.93 -3.47
CA ARG A 24 8.58 12.39 -4.00
C ARG A 24 9.58 12.02 -2.91
N ARG A 25 9.76 12.91 -1.96
CA ARG A 25 10.67 12.69 -0.82
C ARG A 25 10.24 11.47 -0.02
N PHE A 26 8.96 11.40 0.27
CA PHE A 26 8.35 10.33 1.02
C PHE A 26 8.50 8.97 0.31
N ILE A 27 8.22 8.93 -0.98
CA ILE A 27 8.35 7.70 -1.77
C ILE A 27 9.80 7.21 -1.83
N ASN A 28 10.76 8.11 -1.91
CA ASN A 28 12.17 7.73 -1.92
C ASN A 28 12.59 7.09 -0.59
N GLU A 29 12.12 7.63 0.53
CA GLU A 29 12.33 7.03 1.85
C GLU A 29 11.73 5.63 1.93
N ILE A 30 10.50 5.48 1.44
CA ILE A 30 9.77 4.21 1.47
C ILE A 30 10.46 3.16 0.60
N ARG A 31 10.91 3.52 -0.60
CA ARG A 31 11.58 2.59 -1.49
C ARG A 31 12.80 1.97 -0.84
N GLU A 32 13.56 2.75 -0.12
CA GLU A 32 14.72 2.24 0.60
C GLU A 32 14.29 1.23 1.65
N SER A 33 13.27 1.55 2.42
CA SER A 33 12.73 0.68 3.47
C SER A 33 12.06 -0.56 2.89
N ALA A 34 11.24 -0.40 1.84
CA ALA A 34 10.52 -1.49 1.21
C ALA A 34 11.45 -2.50 0.55
N SER A 35 12.53 -2.02 -0.06
CA SER A 35 13.55 -2.88 -0.65
C SER A 35 14.15 -3.82 0.39
N LYS A 36 14.40 -3.30 1.58
CA LYS A 36 14.93 -4.09 2.71
C LYS A 36 13.90 -5.08 3.24
N ALA A 37 12.63 -4.74 3.15
CA ALA A 37 11.53 -5.59 3.61
C ALA A 37 11.11 -6.66 2.59
N GLY A 38 11.65 -6.62 1.38
CA GLY A 38 11.28 -7.55 0.32
C GLY A 38 9.98 -7.21 -0.39
N SER A 39 9.51 -5.97 -0.27
CA SER A 39 8.33 -5.48 -0.99
C SER A 39 8.75 -4.73 -2.25
N ASP A 40 7.92 -4.82 -3.29
CA ASP A 40 8.12 -4.06 -4.52
C ASP A 40 6.98 -3.06 -4.69
N PHE A 41 7.33 -1.84 -5.05
CA PHE A 41 6.32 -0.86 -5.41
C PHE A 41 6.90 0.22 -6.31
N TRP A 42 6.01 0.90 -7.01
CA TRP A 42 6.37 1.98 -7.87
C TRP A 42 5.18 2.92 -8.11
N CYS A 43 5.47 3.97 -8.75
CA CYS A 43 4.59 5.09 -9.01
C CYS A 43 5.23 5.95 -10.07
N PRO A 44 4.79 7.14 -10.27
CA PRO A 44 3.47 7.69 -10.31
C PRO A 44 2.85 7.51 -11.69
N GLY A 45 1.58 7.84 -11.78
CA GLY A 45 0.92 7.89 -13.07
C GLY A 45 1.52 8.96 -13.99
N SER A 46 1.24 8.85 -15.28
CA SER A 46 1.85 9.69 -16.31
C SER A 46 1.39 11.15 -16.28
N ASP A 47 0.26 11.44 -15.63
CA ASP A 47 -0.27 12.81 -15.55
C ASP A 47 0.34 13.63 -14.39
N GLY A 48 1.21 13.01 -13.59
CA GLY A 48 1.90 13.69 -12.49
C GLY A 48 1.06 13.90 -11.24
N THR A 49 -0.22 13.60 -11.27
CA THR A 49 -1.13 13.78 -10.14
C THR A 49 -1.72 12.47 -9.65
N ARG A 50 -1.97 11.54 -10.55
CA ARG A 50 -2.49 10.22 -10.20
C ARG A 50 -1.36 9.27 -9.89
N ILE A 51 -1.58 8.41 -8.90
CA ILE A 51 -0.59 7.41 -8.51
C ILE A 51 -1.22 6.02 -8.48
N ILE A 52 -0.39 5.04 -8.78
CA ILE A 52 -0.71 3.62 -8.64
C ILE A 52 0.44 2.99 -7.91
N HIS A 53 0.15 2.27 -6.83
CA HIS A 53 1.15 1.51 -6.09
C HIS A 53 0.77 0.04 -6.11
N ASN A 54 1.76 -0.81 -6.31
CA ASN A 54 1.59 -2.24 -6.17
C ASN A 54 2.71 -2.77 -5.27
N GLU A 55 2.35 -3.62 -4.33
CA GLU A 55 3.30 -4.24 -3.42
C GLU A 55 3.04 -5.74 -3.38
N ALA A 56 4.10 -6.52 -3.27
CA ALA A 56 4.00 -7.96 -3.16
C ALA A 56 4.63 -8.42 -1.85
N PHE A 57 3.97 -9.34 -1.17
CA PHE A 57 4.44 -9.90 0.08
C PHE A 57 4.53 -11.42 -0.06
N ALA A 58 5.60 -12.00 0.44
CA ALA A 58 5.84 -13.44 0.31
C ALA A 58 4.78 -14.27 1.01
N ASN A 59 4.23 -13.77 2.12
CA ASN A 59 3.25 -14.50 2.93
C ASN A 59 2.50 -13.53 3.85
N GLU A 60 1.50 -14.07 4.56
CA GLU A 60 0.69 -13.30 5.49
C GLU A 60 1.50 -12.69 6.63
N ALA A 61 2.51 -13.40 7.12
CA ALA A 61 3.36 -12.88 8.21
C ALA A 61 4.10 -11.62 7.78
N ASN A 62 4.63 -11.59 6.56
CA ASN A 62 5.30 -10.41 6.03
C ASN A 62 4.32 -9.25 5.82
N PHE A 63 3.15 -9.55 5.32
CA PHE A 63 2.09 -8.55 5.16
C PHE A 63 1.67 -7.96 6.49
N ASN A 64 1.42 -8.80 7.49
CA ASN A 64 1.01 -8.35 8.83
C ASN A 64 2.08 -7.49 9.48
N ARG A 65 3.34 -7.86 9.33
CA ARG A 65 4.45 -7.06 9.86
C ARG A 65 4.48 -5.68 9.22
N HIS A 66 4.35 -5.63 7.91
CA HIS A 66 4.29 -4.36 7.17
C HIS A 66 3.15 -3.49 7.69
N MET A 67 1.95 -4.05 7.81
CA MET A 67 0.78 -3.32 8.27
C MET A 67 0.95 -2.84 9.72
N ASN A 68 1.48 -3.67 10.59
CA ASN A 68 1.59 -3.34 12.01
C ASN A 68 2.73 -2.37 12.32
N GLU A 69 3.82 -2.44 11.61
CA GLU A 69 5.00 -1.60 11.86
C GLU A 69 4.99 -0.33 11.00
N TRP A 70 4.54 -0.45 9.77
CA TRP A 70 4.67 0.61 8.79
C TRP A 70 3.47 1.55 8.76
N VAL A 71 2.26 1.02 8.78
CA VAL A 71 1.04 1.83 8.69
C VAL A 71 0.93 2.83 9.85
N PRO A 72 1.19 2.46 11.12
CA PRO A 72 1.10 3.43 12.21
C PRO A 72 2.07 4.60 12.11
N THR A 73 3.23 4.41 11.46
CA THR A 73 4.26 5.44 11.35
C THR A 73 4.18 6.21 10.05
N VAL A 74 3.84 5.54 8.95
CA VAL A 74 3.92 6.09 7.60
C VAL A 74 2.54 6.44 7.06
N GLY A 75 1.50 5.74 7.50
CA GLY A 75 0.14 5.96 7.02
C GLY A 75 -0.33 7.41 7.19
N ASP A 76 -0.05 8.02 8.33
CA ASP A 76 -0.42 9.41 8.59
C ASP A 76 0.29 10.38 7.64
N ARG A 77 1.56 10.12 7.37
CA ARG A 77 2.32 10.92 6.41
C ARG A 77 1.79 10.74 5.00
N LEU A 78 1.41 9.51 4.66
CA LEU A 78 0.84 9.19 3.36
C LEU A 78 -0.46 9.97 3.14
N GLU A 79 -1.35 10.00 4.13
CA GLU A 79 -2.62 10.70 4.03
C GLU A 79 -2.46 12.21 3.89
N LYS A 80 -1.37 12.79 4.34
CA LYS A 80 -1.09 14.22 4.17
C LYS A 80 -0.76 14.59 2.74
N VAL A 81 -0.20 13.66 1.99
CA VAL A 81 0.25 13.92 0.61
C VAL A 81 -0.63 13.28 -0.44
N LEU A 82 -1.38 12.24 -0.09
CA LEU A 82 -2.23 11.50 -1.02
C LEU A 82 -3.68 11.44 -0.56
N GLU A 83 -4.57 11.46 -1.54
CA GLU A 83 -5.93 11.01 -1.37
C GLU A 83 -6.02 9.61 -1.99
N ILE A 84 -6.28 8.60 -1.18
CA ILE A 84 -6.35 7.23 -1.63
C ILE A 84 -7.80 6.91 -1.99
N ASP A 85 -8.01 6.55 -3.25
CA ASP A 85 -9.36 6.32 -3.79
C ASP A 85 -9.76 4.85 -3.74
N LYS A 86 -8.80 3.94 -3.96
CA LYS A 86 -9.08 2.51 -4.08
C LYS A 86 -7.91 1.69 -3.55
N ILE A 87 -8.26 0.63 -2.81
CA ILE A 87 -7.30 -0.36 -2.32
C ILE A 87 -7.82 -1.75 -2.66
N ASN A 88 -7.01 -2.55 -3.34
CA ASN A 88 -7.30 -3.96 -3.62
C ASN A 88 -6.24 -4.82 -2.95
N VAL A 89 -6.67 -5.89 -2.30
CA VAL A 89 -5.75 -6.84 -1.70
C VAL A 89 -6.11 -8.24 -2.19
N SER A 90 -5.12 -8.95 -2.69
CA SER A 90 -5.28 -10.35 -3.12
C SER A 90 -4.50 -11.23 -2.16
N GLY A 91 -5.15 -12.26 -1.62
CA GLY A 91 -4.53 -13.20 -0.70
C GLY A 91 -5.20 -13.22 0.67
N PRO A 92 -4.66 -14.00 1.62
CA PRO A 92 -5.26 -14.15 2.93
C PRO A 92 -5.07 -12.90 3.79
N VAL A 93 -6.17 -12.22 4.14
CA VAL A 93 -6.16 -11.00 4.95
C VAL A 93 -7.08 -11.20 6.14
N SER A 94 -6.57 -10.96 7.35
CA SER A 94 -7.37 -11.05 8.56
C SER A 94 -8.34 -9.88 8.71
N GLU A 95 -9.36 -10.05 9.52
CA GLU A 95 -10.32 -8.98 9.81
C GLU A 95 -9.62 -7.78 10.47
N GLU A 96 -8.62 -8.03 11.29
CA GLU A 96 -7.81 -6.98 11.91
C GLU A 96 -7.11 -6.11 10.86
N GLN A 97 -6.53 -6.73 9.85
CA GLN A 97 -5.85 -6.01 8.77
C GLN A 97 -6.83 -5.26 7.88
N LYS A 98 -8.00 -5.85 7.62
CA LYS A 98 -9.07 -5.17 6.88
C LYS A 98 -9.51 -3.89 7.59
N ALA A 99 -9.64 -3.95 8.92
CA ALA A 99 -10.02 -2.79 9.72
C ALA A 99 -8.99 -1.66 9.62
N ILE A 100 -7.70 -2.00 9.58
CA ILE A 100 -6.64 -1.01 9.39
C ILE A 100 -6.80 -0.30 8.04
N LEU A 101 -7.04 -1.07 6.98
CA LEU A 101 -7.22 -0.51 5.64
C LEU A 101 -8.47 0.36 5.52
N GLU A 102 -9.54 0.04 6.24
CA GLU A 102 -10.76 0.84 6.26
C GLU A 102 -10.53 2.27 6.74
N ARG A 103 -9.51 2.49 7.54
CA ARG A 103 -9.18 3.83 8.07
C ARG A 103 -8.77 4.83 7.00
N PHE A 104 -8.36 4.36 5.82
CA PHE A 104 -7.98 5.25 4.72
C PHE A 104 -9.17 5.82 3.96
N GLY A 105 -10.38 5.33 4.22
CA GLY A 105 -11.60 5.84 3.59
C GLY A 105 -11.74 5.52 2.11
N ALA A 106 -10.90 4.63 1.59
CA ALA A 106 -10.91 4.25 0.19
C ALA A 106 -11.93 3.14 -0.08
N THR A 107 -12.27 2.93 -1.35
CA THR A 107 -13.03 1.76 -1.77
C THR A 107 -12.14 0.53 -1.65
N LEU A 108 -12.59 -0.48 -0.89
CA LEU A 108 -11.81 -1.68 -0.63
C LEU A 108 -12.38 -2.87 -1.38
N GLU A 109 -11.49 -3.66 -1.99
CA GLU A 109 -11.84 -4.94 -2.60
C GLU A 109 -10.83 -5.99 -2.17
N PHE A 110 -11.31 -7.16 -1.78
CA PHE A 110 -10.47 -8.27 -1.32
C PHE A 110 -10.72 -9.48 -2.22
N TYR A 111 -9.63 -10.13 -2.63
CA TYR A 111 -9.66 -11.25 -3.55
C TYR A 111 -8.92 -12.43 -2.93
N ASP A 112 -9.48 -13.63 -3.11
CA ASP A 112 -8.83 -14.87 -2.70
C ASP A 112 -7.81 -15.32 -3.75
N ASN A 113 -6.75 -16.00 -3.29
CA ASN A 113 -5.82 -16.67 -4.18
C ASN A 113 -6.35 -18.08 -4.52
N TYR A 114 -6.28 -18.43 -5.76
CA TYR A 114 -6.69 -19.76 -6.23
C TYR A 114 -5.57 -20.49 -6.95
#